data_9aebab7d63bf090c3e6971da16828ee6
#
_entry.id   9aebab7d63bf090c3e6971da16828ee6
#
_cell.length_a   1.000
_cell.length_b   1.000
_cell.length_c   1.000
_cell.angle_alpha   90.00
_cell.angle_beta   90.00
_cell.angle_gamma   90.00
#
_symmetry.space_group_name_H-M   'P 1'
#
loop_
_entity.id
_entity.type
_entity.pdbx_description
1 polymer ?
#
loop_
_entity_poly.entity_id
_entity_poly.type
_entity_poly.pdbx_seq_one_letter_code
_entity_poly.pdbx_strand_id
1 'polypeptide(L)'
;ILNLVPRMYGTGDSPLYVTLGAGWNERYNAGAVLNLHPGKFHINAKYNYRREYRERSFSKSTATAKNRTEMNNNATARPDVHVADMKVDYDLSAKDRITVHGLYHLMDYSRYGRINNRVFNPKGEQMKYVIRNRYNDQRQEAYAAEAYWNHEISENQGFYTVFNYNNFSYDEDNDFKNENPQNGNIVSEDNQSIDHTKHNYFWGFGYGQEIDGWDFKLGYIGRARNEDYLTAAFDKVDGSFELSPAKSYNYDFNRYLNLIYADVVKNWGAFNA
;
A
#
# COMPACT_ATOMS: atom_id res chain seq x y z
N ILE A 1 2.56 3.46 -24.94
CA ILE A 1 1.37 3.10 -24.15
C ILE A 1 0.33 4.16 -24.45
N LEU A 2 -0.71 3.81 -25.21
CA LEU A 2 -1.86 4.68 -25.41
C LEU A 2 -2.75 4.53 -24.19
N ASN A 3 -2.70 5.46 -23.26
CA ASN A 3 -3.56 5.47 -22.10
C ASN A 3 -4.77 6.35 -22.42
N LEU A 4 -5.82 5.75 -22.94
CA LEU A 4 -7.10 6.42 -23.13
C LEU A 4 -7.79 6.51 -21.75
N VAL A 5 -7.51 7.56 -21.02
CA VAL A 5 -8.29 7.93 -19.84
C VAL A 5 -9.47 8.76 -20.35
N PRO A 6 -10.71 8.26 -20.34
CA PRO A 6 -11.85 9.10 -20.64
C PRO A 6 -11.87 10.23 -19.61
N ARG A 7 -11.89 11.46 -20.07
CA ARG A 7 -12.02 12.64 -19.23
C ARG A 7 -13.41 12.56 -18.58
N MET A 8 -13.48 12.30 -17.29
CA MET A 8 -14.72 12.36 -16.53
C MET A 8 -15.11 13.84 -16.33
N TYR A 9 -15.47 14.49 -17.41
CA TYR A 9 -16.11 15.81 -17.39
C TYR A 9 -17.47 15.67 -18.07
N GLY A 10 -18.50 15.80 -17.28
CA GLY A 10 -19.81 15.94 -17.83
C GLY A 10 -20.84 15.31 -16.91
N THR A 11 -21.75 16.07 -16.53
CA THR A 11 -23.13 15.76 -16.13
C THR A 11 -23.87 14.91 -17.19
N GLY A 12 -23.16 14.03 -17.89
CA GLY A 12 -23.71 13.11 -18.87
C GLY A 12 -24.07 11.80 -18.19
N ASP A 13 -25.29 11.41 -18.34
CA ASP A 13 -26.05 10.35 -17.69
C ASP A 13 -25.60 8.91 -17.96
N SER A 14 -24.31 8.64 -18.14
CA SER A 14 -23.87 7.25 -18.24
C SER A 14 -23.50 6.70 -16.86
N PRO A 15 -24.34 5.83 -16.32
CA PRO A 15 -24.12 5.26 -14.99
C PRO A 15 -22.95 4.29 -14.94
N LEU A 16 -22.46 3.83 -16.09
CA LEU A 16 -21.42 2.83 -16.21
C LEU A 16 -20.34 3.24 -17.21
N TYR A 17 -19.09 3.20 -16.78
CA TYR A 17 -17.90 3.32 -17.61
C TYR A 17 -17.09 2.04 -17.54
N VAL A 18 -16.62 1.56 -18.69
CA VAL A 18 -15.74 0.39 -18.79
C VAL A 18 -14.47 0.81 -19.53
N THR A 19 -13.34 0.41 -19.01
CA THR A 19 -12.03 0.62 -19.61
C THR A 19 -11.36 -0.72 -19.86
N LEU A 20 -10.78 -0.90 -21.05
CA LEU A 20 -9.95 -2.03 -21.38
C LEU A 20 -8.66 -1.52 -21.99
N GLY A 21 -7.56 -2.15 -21.65
CA GLY A 21 -6.26 -1.78 -22.17
C GLY A 21 -5.36 -2.99 -22.30
N ALA A 22 -4.54 -2.98 -23.35
CA ALA A 22 -3.50 -3.96 -23.56
C ALA A 22 -2.22 -3.22 -23.95
N GLY A 23 -1.09 -3.75 -23.52
CA GLY A 23 0.22 -3.17 -23.78
C GLY A 23 1.24 -4.23 -24.11
N TRP A 24 2.43 -3.78 -24.47
CA TRP A 24 3.56 -4.65 -24.72
C TRP A 24 3.98 -5.40 -23.44
N ASN A 25 4.56 -6.59 -23.56
CA ASN A 25 5.04 -7.42 -22.47
C ASN A 25 3.94 -7.83 -21.47
N GLU A 26 2.85 -8.42 -21.95
CA GLU A 26 1.79 -8.98 -21.11
C GLU A 26 1.16 -7.95 -20.15
N ARG A 27 1.06 -6.69 -20.55
CA ARG A 27 0.39 -5.65 -19.75
C ARG A 27 -1.07 -5.56 -20.17
N TYR A 28 -1.94 -5.76 -19.20
CA TYR A 28 -3.38 -5.70 -19.41
C TYR A 28 -4.01 -4.86 -18.29
N ASN A 29 -5.06 -4.15 -18.62
CA ASN A 29 -5.94 -3.56 -17.61
C ASN A 29 -7.41 -3.67 -18.04
N ALA A 30 -8.26 -3.86 -17.05
CA ALA A 30 -9.70 -3.80 -17.19
C ALA A 30 -10.28 -3.06 -16.00
N GLY A 31 -11.20 -2.15 -16.24
CA GLY A 31 -11.82 -1.39 -15.18
C GLY A 31 -13.27 -1.07 -15.47
N ALA A 32 -14.04 -0.89 -14.42
CA ALA A 32 -15.41 -0.42 -14.47
C ALA A 32 -15.66 0.61 -13.37
N VAL A 33 -16.46 1.63 -13.70
CA VAL A 33 -16.95 2.63 -12.74
C VAL A 33 -18.45 2.69 -12.89
N LEU A 34 -19.16 2.54 -11.78
CA LEU A 34 -20.62 2.60 -11.69
C LEU A 34 -21.01 3.79 -10.82
N ASN A 35 -21.91 4.66 -11.33
CA ASN A 35 -22.50 5.77 -10.61
C ASN A 35 -24.02 5.64 -10.64
N LEU A 36 -24.64 5.55 -9.47
CA LEU A 36 -26.10 5.44 -9.35
C LEU A 36 -26.63 6.44 -8.34
N HIS A 37 -27.83 6.96 -8.61
CA HIS A 37 -28.53 7.93 -7.74
C HIS A 37 -29.97 7.50 -7.49
N PRO A 38 -30.23 6.32 -6.89
CA PRO A 38 -31.60 5.87 -6.61
C PRO A 38 -32.15 6.57 -5.36
N GLY A 39 -33.00 7.58 -5.60
CA GLY A 39 -33.69 8.33 -4.54
C GLY A 39 -32.70 9.09 -3.64
N LYS A 40 -32.60 8.68 -2.38
CA LYS A 40 -31.70 9.29 -1.38
C LYS A 40 -30.29 8.74 -1.36
N PHE A 41 -29.97 7.79 -2.24
CA PHE A 41 -28.65 7.16 -2.31
C PHE A 41 -27.83 7.73 -3.45
N HIS A 42 -26.54 7.94 -3.17
CA HIS A 42 -25.53 8.22 -4.17
C HIS A 42 -24.46 7.11 -4.05
N ILE A 43 -24.37 6.26 -5.07
CA ILE A 43 -23.49 5.10 -5.07
C ILE A 43 -22.44 5.31 -6.14
N ASN A 44 -21.16 5.25 -5.75
CA ASN A 44 -20.03 5.18 -6.65
C ASN A 44 -19.26 3.91 -6.36
N ALA A 45 -19.18 3.02 -7.35
CA ALA A 45 -18.42 1.79 -7.24
C ALA A 45 -17.40 1.71 -8.38
N LYS A 46 -16.20 1.29 -8.07
CA LYS A 46 -15.10 1.17 -9.02
C LYS A 46 -14.42 -0.18 -8.82
N TYR A 47 -14.07 -0.80 -9.92
CA TYR A 47 -13.20 -1.96 -9.93
C TYR A 47 -12.14 -1.77 -11.00
N ASN A 48 -10.89 -2.12 -10.68
CA ASN A 48 -9.79 -2.12 -11.62
C ASN A 48 -8.95 -3.38 -11.42
N TYR A 49 -8.72 -4.09 -12.51
CA TYR A 49 -7.74 -5.13 -12.62
C TYR A 49 -6.58 -4.65 -13.49
N ARG A 50 -5.35 -4.97 -13.09
CA ARG A 50 -4.15 -4.63 -13.84
C ARG A 50 -3.12 -5.75 -13.71
N ARG A 51 -2.70 -6.31 -14.83
CA ARG A 51 -1.50 -7.13 -14.95
C ARG A 51 -0.37 -6.30 -15.49
N GLU A 52 0.77 -6.34 -14.83
CA GLU A 52 1.96 -5.59 -15.22
C GLU A 52 3.13 -6.55 -15.49
N TYR A 53 4.03 -6.11 -16.35
CA TYR A 53 5.36 -6.66 -16.49
C TYR A 53 6.36 -5.60 -16.02
N ARG A 54 7.17 -5.93 -15.04
CA ARG A 54 8.16 -5.03 -14.45
C ARG A 54 9.55 -5.62 -14.62
N GLU A 55 10.44 -4.85 -15.22
CA GLU A 55 11.87 -5.09 -15.21
C GLU A 55 12.55 -4.06 -14.33
N ARG A 56 13.43 -4.52 -13.46
CA ARG A 56 14.24 -3.65 -12.61
C ARG A 56 15.68 -4.10 -12.69
N SER A 57 16.56 -3.14 -12.97
CA SER A 57 17.99 -3.35 -12.98
C SER A 57 18.62 -2.24 -12.15
N PHE A 58 19.50 -2.60 -11.24
CA PHE A 58 20.29 -1.62 -10.52
C PHE A 58 21.69 -2.15 -10.23
N SER A 59 22.64 -1.22 -10.13
CA SER A 59 24.04 -1.48 -9.77
C SER A 59 24.37 -0.70 -8.50
N LYS A 60 25.08 -1.35 -7.59
CA LYS A 60 25.61 -0.73 -6.38
C LYS A 60 27.08 -1.06 -6.24
N SER A 61 27.89 -0.04 -5.96
CA SER A 61 29.29 -0.22 -5.56
C SER A 61 29.50 0.35 -4.16
N THR A 62 30.13 -0.41 -3.29
CA THR A 62 30.48 0.01 -1.93
C THR A 62 31.96 -0.28 -1.70
N ALA A 63 32.72 0.75 -1.31
CA ALA A 63 34.15 0.63 -1.02
C ALA A 63 34.41 0.88 0.47
N THR A 64 35.29 0.06 1.02
CA THR A 64 35.88 0.23 2.35
C THR A 64 37.40 0.26 2.21
N ALA A 65 38.12 0.53 3.29
CA ALA A 65 39.59 0.44 3.28
C ALA A 65 40.12 -0.98 2.94
N LYS A 66 39.31 -2.03 3.15
CA LYS A 66 39.72 -3.43 2.98
C LYS A 66 39.23 -4.06 1.67
N ASN A 67 38.11 -3.61 1.13
CA ASN A 67 37.52 -4.20 -0.06
C ASN A 67 36.56 -3.24 -0.79
N ARG A 68 36.28 -3.57 -2.05
CA ARG A 68 35.20 -2.99 -2.85
C ARG A 68 34.24 -4.11 -3.25
N THR A 69 32.95 -3.89 -2.98
CA THR A 69 31.88 -4.81 -3.38
C THR A 69 31.08 -4.18 -4.49
N GLU A 70 30.89 -4.91 -5.58
CA GLU A 70 30.00 -4.55 -6.69
C GLU A 70 28.83 -5.53 -6.75
N MET A 71 27.62 -4.98 -6.84
CA MET A 71 26.40 -5.74 -6.97
C MET A 71 25.64 -5.25 -8.19
N ASN A 72 25.29 -6.16 -9.10
CA ASN A 72 24.40 -5.91 -10.21
C ASN A 72 23.18 -6.82 -10.06
N ASN A 73 22.00 -6.24 -9.96
CA ASN A 73 20.74 -6.98 -9.85
C ASN A 73 19.87 -6.74 -11.09
N ASN A 74 19.39 -7.81 -11.69
CA ASN A 74 18.39 -7.80 -12.73
C ASN A 74 17.20 -8.63 -12.24
N ALA A 75 16.02 -8.04 -12.22
CA ALA A 75 14.83 -8.71 -11.74
C ALA A 75 13.63 -8.47 -12.68
N THR A 76 12.82 -9.48 -12.82
CA THR A 76 11.53 -9.42 -13.52
C THR A 76 10.41 -9.79 -12.57
N ALA A 77 9.25 -9.14 -12.69
CA ALA A 77 8.07 -9.45 -11.92
C ALA A 77 6.80 -9.28 -12.77
N ARG A 78 5.77 -10.05 -12.46
CA ARG A 78 4.45 -10.02 -13.13
C ARG A 78 3.35 -9.85 -12.08
N PRO A 79 3.17 -8.64 -11.53
CA PRO A 79 2.10 -8.41 -10.57
C PRO A 79 0.73 -8.41 -11.24
N ASP A 80 -0.20 -9.12 -10.60
CA ASP A 80 -1.63 -9.01 -10.80
C ASP A 80 -2.20 -8.14 -9.68
N VAL A 81 -2.88 -7.05 -10.03
CA VAL A 81 -3.38 -6.07 -9.07
C VAL A 81 -4.89 -5.91 -9.25
N HIS A 82 -5.61 -6.06 -8.15
CA HIS A 82 -7.05 -5.84 -8.07
C HIS A 82 -7.33 -4.69 -7.11
N VAL A 83 -8.15 -3.75 -7.53
CA VAL A 83 -8.61 -2.65 -6.68
C VAL A 83 -10.12 -2.56 -6.81
N ALA A 84 -10.82 -2.66 -5.70
CA ALA A 84 -12.24 -2.38 -5.60
C ALA A 84 -12.46 -1.22 -4.62
N ASP A 85 -13.30 -0.27 -5.01
CA ASP A 85 -13.63 0.93 -4.23
C ASP A 85 -15.12 1.16 -4.33
N MET A 86 -15.80 1.34 -3.21
CA MET A 86 -17.24 1.62 -3.19
C MET A 86 -17.56 2.66 -2.12
N LYS A 87 -18.20 3.74 -2.56
CA LYS A 87 -18.75 4.79 -1.70
C LYS A 87 -20.25 4.85 -1.85
N VAL A 88 -20.94 4.87 -0.73
CA VAL A 88 -22.39 5.07 -0.64
C VAL A 88 -22.66 6.25 0.27
N ASP A 89 -23.25 7.30 -0.27
CA ASP A 89 -23.82 8.40 0.50
C ASP A 89 -25.33 8.17 0.61
N TYR A 90 -25.89 8.36 1.79
CA TYR A 90 -27.32 8.28 2.07
C TYR A 90 -27.80 9.56 2.73
N ASP A 91 -28.65 10.31 2.05
CA ASP A 91 -29.31 11.50 2.57
C ASP A 91 -30.52 11.07 3.44
N LEU A 92 -30.27 10.82 4.74
CA LEU A 92 -31.30 10.41 5.70
C LEU A 92 -32.37 11.49 5.82
N SER A 93 -31.93 12.76 5.92
CA SER A 93 -32.79 13.96 5.92
C SER A 93 -32.06 15.09 5.17
N ALA A 94 -32.68 16.27 5.08
CA ALA A 94 -32.03 17.47 4.56
C ALA A 94 -30.83 17.93 5.42
N LYS A 95 -30.75 17.46 6.66
CA LYS A 95 -29.72 17.82 7.64
C LYS A 95 -28.75 16.67 7.97
N ASP A 96 -29.05 15.45 7.55
CA ASP A 96 -28.31 14.26 7.90
C ASP A 96 -27.83 13.54 6.66
N ARG A 97 -26.53 13.33 6.57
CA ARG A 97 -25.91 12.48 5.57
C ARG A 97 -25.02 11.43 6.24
N ILE A 98 -25.21 10.21 5.82
CA ILE A 98 -24.35 9.08 6.19
C ILE A 98 -23.56 8.68 4.94
N THR A 99 -22.25 8.57 5.07
CA THR A 99 -21.34 8.05 4.05
C THR A 99 -20.73 6.76 4.56
N VAL A 100 -20.75 5.72 3.74
CA VAL A 100 -19.99 4.50 3.95
C VAL A 100 -19.06 4.30 2.76
N HIS A 101 -17.78 4.07 3.03
CA HIS A 101 -16.76 3.85 2.00
C HIS A 101 -16.00 2.57 2.32
N GLY A 102 -15.80 1.75 1.30
CA GLY A 102 -15.02 0.53 1.36
C GLY A 102 -13.97 0.50 0.26
N LEU A 103 -12.75 0.10 0.60
CA LEU A 103 -11.64 -0.11 -0.32
C LEU A 103 -11.08 -1.51 -0.12
N TYR A 104 -10.81 -2.21 -1.22
CA TYR A 104 -10.05 -3.45 -1.25
C TYR A 104 -8.94 -3.35 -2.29
N HIS A 105 -7.75 -3.75 -1.91
CA HIS A 105 -6.57 -3.84 -2.77
C HIS A 105 -5.90 -5.20 -2.57
N LEU A 106 -5.68 -5.90 -3.66
CA LEU A 106 -4.89 -7.12 -3.69
C LEU A 106 -3.81 -6.96 -4.76
N MET A 107 -2.56 -7.26 -4.40
CA MET A 107 -1.47 -7.43 -5.34
C MET A 107 -0.78 -8.76 -5.07
N ASP A 108 -0.75 -9.60 -6.09
CA ASP A 108 -0.13 -10.91 -6.07
C ASP A 108 0.89 -10.99 -7.20
N TYR A 109 2.12 -11.40 -6.91
CA TYR A 109 3.11 -11.53 -7.95
C TYR A 109 4.29 -12.43 -7.57
N SER A 110 4.80 -13.09 -8.60
CA SER A 110 6.09 -13.79 -8.54
C SER A 110 7.18 -12.91 -9.15
N ARG A 111 8.35 -12.95 -8.56
CA ARG A 111 9.53 -12.24 -9.04
C ARG A 111 10.72 -13.18 -9.13
N TYR A 112 11.43 -13.07 -10.23
CA TYR A 112 12.74 -13.68 -10.39
C TYR A 112 13.81 -12.57 -10.43
N GLY A 113 14.88 -12.75 -9.66
CA GLY A 113 16.01 -11.83 -9.63
C GLY A 113 17.35 -12.58 -9.73
N ARG A 114 18.27 -12.03 -10.51
CA ARG A 114 19.66 -12.51 -10.63
C ARG A 114 20.60 -11.43 -10.16
N ILE A 115 21.32 -11.70 -9.07
CA ILE A 115 22.17 -10.75 -8.39
C ILE A 115 23.61 -11.23 -8.55
N ASN A 116 24.45 -10.44 -9.23
CA ASN A 116 25.87 -10.69 -9.39
C ASN A 116 26.62 -9.92 -8.29
N ASN A 117 27.26 -10.63 -7.38
CA ASN A 117 28.06 -10.07 -6.29
C ASN A 117 29.56 -10.34 -6.52
N ARG A 118 30.35 -9.27 -6.66
CA ARG A 118 31.79 -9.32 -6.81
C ARG A 118 32.46 -8.57 -5.68
N VAL A 119 33.52 -9.17 -5.12
CA VAL A 119 34.31 -8.53 -4.07
C VAL A 119 35.77 -8.43 -4.57
N PHE A 120 36.35 -7.25 -4.47
CA PHE A 120 37.71 -6.94 -4.89
C PHE A 120 38.50 -6.50 -3.68
N ASN A 121 39.80 -6.84 -3.66
CA ASN A 121 40.74 -6.31 -2.69
C ASN A 121 41.14 -4.85 -3.03
N PRO A 122 41.93 -4.14 -2.19
CA PRO A 122 42.35 -2.77 -2.47
C PRO A 122 43.24 -2.63 -3.72
N LYS A 123 43.81 -3.71 -4.20
CA LYS A 123 44.62 -3.74 -5.44
C LYS A 123 43.74 -3.92 -6.69
N GLY A 124 42.44 -4.13 -6.54
CA GLY A 124 41.50 -4.35 -7.64
C GLY A 124 41.40 -5.80 -8.11
N GLU A 125 42.04 -6.75 -7.42
CA GLU A 125 41.97 -8.18 -7.73
C GLU A 125 40.63 -8.75 -7.20
N GLN A 126 39.94 -9.54 -8.05
CA GLN A 126 38.65 -10.15 -7.67
C GLN A 126 38.90 -11.30 -6.69
N MET A 127 38.42 -11.14 -5.46
CA MET A 127 38.52 -12.13 -4.39
C MET A 127 37.35 -13.10 -4.36
N LYS A 128 36.17 -12.63 -4.71
CA LYS A 128 34.94 -13.43 -4.65
C LYS A 128 34.00 -13.01 -5.78
N TYR A 129 33.38 -14.00 -6.40
CA TYR A 129 32.25 -13.80 -7.29
C TYR A 129 31.18 -14.86 -7.03
N VAL A 130 29.95 -14.44 -6.75
CA VAL A 130 28.81 -15.31 -6.52
C VAL A 130 27.62 -14.74 -7.25
N ILE A 131 26.88 -15.60 -7.90
CA ILE A 131 25.56 -15.28 -8.47
C ILE A 131 24.52 -15.76 -7.48
N ARG A 132 23.65 -14.84 -7.03
CA ARG A 132 22.50 -15.15 -6.17
C ARG A 132 21.22 -15.04 -6.99
N ASN A 133 20.59 -16.16 -7.24
CA ASN A 133 19.27 -16.21 -7.84
C ASN A 133 18.25 -16.10 -6.71
N ARG A 134 17.23 -15.25 -6.92
CA ARG A 134 16.10 -15.06 -6.01
C ARG A 134 14.82 -15.42 -6.74
N TYR A 135 14.08 -16.33 -6.17
CA TYR A 135 12.68 -16.60 -6.51
C TYR A 135 11.83 -16.08 -5.36
N ASN A 136 10.84 -15.30 -5.69
CA ASN A 136 10.04 -14.62 -4.68
C ASN A 136 8.59 -14.66 -5.09
N ASP A 137 7.75 -15.17 -4.20
CA ASP A 137 6.30 -15.04 -4.26
C ASP A 137 5.86 -14.06 -3.19
N GLN A 138 5.01 -13.11 -3.57
CA GLN A 138 4.58 -12.04 -2.71
C GLN A 138 3.10 -11.75 -2.89
N ARG A 139 2.39 -11.64 -1.76
CA ARG A 139 1.00 -11.21 -1.69
C ARG A 139 0.88 -9.98 -0.79
N GLN A 140 0.24 -8.96 -1.29
CA GLN A 140 -0.15 -7.78 -0.51
C GLN A 140 -1.66 -7.64 -0.56
N GLU A 141 -2.27 -7.53 0.60
CA GLU A 141 -3.71 -7.33 0.73
C GLU A 141 -3.96 -6.14 1.65
N ALA A 142 -4.86 -5.27 1.23
CA ALA A 142 -5.28 -4.15 2.05
C ALA A 142 -6.78 -3.94 1.89
N TYR A 143 -7.47 -3.70 2.98
CA TYR A 143 -8.85 -3.26 2.95
C TYR A 143 -9.08 -2.15 3.96
N ALA A 144 -9.97 -1.24 3.60
CA ALA A 144 -10.41 -0.16 4.47
C ALA A 144 -11.93 -0.09 4.47
N ALA A 145 -12.49 0.26 5.61
CA ALA A 145 -13.89 0.60 5.77
C ALA A 145 -14.00 1.90 6.55
N GLU A 146 -14.77 2.85 6.05
CA GLU A 146 -15.03 4.12 6.68
C GLU A 146 -16.53 4.36 6.78
N ALA A 147 -16.96 4.86 7.92
CA ALA A 147 -18.33 5.37 8.12
C ALA A 147 -18.23 6.81 8.63
N TYR A 148 -18.98 7.69 8.01
CA TYR A 148 -19.02 9.09 8.33
C TYR A 148 -20.48 9.52 8.46
N TRP A 149 -20.84 10.23 9.52
CA TRP A 149 -22.13 10.85 9.71
C TRP A 149 -21.95 12.35 9.94
N ASN A 150 -22.66 13.14 9.16
CA ASN A 150 -22.71 14.59 9.28
C ASN A 150 -24.13 15.02 9.60
N HIS A 151 -24.28 15.87 10.60
CA HIS A 151 -25.56 16.43 11.02
C HIS A 151 -25.49 17.96 11.08
N GLU A 152 -26.35 18.63 10.32
CA GLU A 152 -26.52 20.08 10.33
C GLU A 152 -27.62 20.45 11.33
N ILE A 153 -27.24 21.09 12.46
CA ILE A 153 -28.17 21.60 13.43
C ILE A 153 -28.85 22.86 12.87
N SER A 154 -28.05 23.76 12.27
CA SER A 154 -28.48 24.98 11.57
C SER A 154 -27.46 25.28 10.44
N GLU A 155 -27.71 26.35 9.65
CA GLU A 155 -26.78 26.77 8.58
C GLU A 155 -25.34 27.01 9.07
N ASN A 156 -25.18 27.42 10.35
CA ASN A 156 -23.91 27.80 10.93
C ASN A 156 -23.45 26.84 12.06
N GLN A 157 -24.09 25.67 12.20
CA GLN A 157 -23.83 24.78 13.32
C GLN A 157 -24.04 23.33 12.92
N GLY A 158 -23.09 22.50 13.24
CA GLY A 158 -23.17 21.07 12.94
C GLY A 158 -22.18 20.23 13.72
N PHE A 159 -22.34 18.95 13.63
CA PHE A 159 -21.35 17.99 14.10
C PHE A 159 -21.14 16.87 13.09
N TYR A 160 -20.01 16.20 13.21
CA TYR A 160 -19.72 14.99 12.47
C TYR A 160 -19.13 13.91 13.38
N THR A 161 -19.33 12.69 12.98
CA THR A 161 -18.59 11.56 13.53
C THR A 161 -17.98 10.74 12.41
N VAL A 162 -16.82 10.17 12.64
CA VAL A 162 -16.13 9.34 11.68
C VAL A 162 -15.56 8.11 12.38
N PHE A 163 -15.66 6.97 11.72
CA PHE A 163 -14.97 5.76 12.07
C PHE A 163 -14.26 5.24 10.83
N ASN A 164 -12.99 4.92 10.93
CA ASN A 164 -12.21 4.31 9.87
C ASN A 164 -11.44 3.13 10.44
N TYR A 165 -11.49 2.02 9.71
CA TYR A 165 -10.66 0.85 9.94
C TYR A 165 -9.92 0.53 8.65
N ASN A 166 -8.63 0.30 8.75
CA ASN A 166 -7.86 -0.27 7.64
C ASN A 166 -6.91 -1.36 8.13
N ASN A 167 -6.81 -2.37 7.29
CA ASN A 167 -5.88 -3.48 7.44
C ASN A 167 -4.89 -3.46 6.27
N PHE A 168 -3.69 -3.92 6.54
CA PHE A 168 -2.69 -4.23 5.54
C PHE A 168 -2.03 -5.54 5.94
N SER A 169 -1.98 -6.51 5.03
CA SER A 169 -1.17 -7.70 5.17
C SER A 169 -0.19 -7.85 4.01
N TYR A 170 0.94 -8.40 4.31
CA TYR A 170 2.04 -8.62 3.39
C TYR A 170 2.69 -9.95 3.72
N ASP A 171 2.61 -10.88 2.78
CA ASP A 171 3.23 -12.19 2.86
C ASP A 171 4.27 -12.28 1.75
N GLU A 172 5.48 -12.72 2.08
CA GLU A 172 6.55 -12.87 1.10
C GLU A 172 7.36 -14.13 1.40
N ASP A 173 7.45 -15.01 0.42
CA ASP A 173 8.35 -16.16 0.44
C ASP A 173 9.49 -15.95 -0.54
N ASN A 174 10.71 -16.15 -0.08
CA ASN A 174 11.92 -16.02 -0.87
C ASN A 174 12.73 -17.31 -0.83
N ASP A 175 13.05 -17.82 -2.00
CA ASP A 175 14.04 -18.86 -2.20
C ASP A 175 15.29 -18.26 -2.83
N PHE A 176 16.42 -18.50 -2.20
CA PHE A 176 17.72 -18.05 -2.69
C PHE A 176 18.65 -19.21 -3.01
N LYS A 177 19.26 -19.17 -4.20
CA LYS A 177 20.29 -20.10 -4.62
C LYS A 177 21.53 -19.34 -5.01
N ASN A 178 22.61 -19.62 -4.33
CA ASN A 178 23.92 -19.05 -4.63
C ASN A 178 24.69 -20.01 -5.54
N GLU A 179 25.14 -19.51 -6.68
CA GLU A 179 25.86 -20.28 -7.70
C GLU A 179 27.32 -19.84 -7.79
N ASN A 180 28.20 -20.81 -8.00
CA ASN A 180 29.55 -20.54 -8.46
C ASN A 180 29.50 -20.17 -9.96
N PRO A 181 29.92 -18.97 -10.36
CA PRO A 181 29.80 -18.50 -11.75
C PRO A 181 30.72 -19.24 -12.73
N GLN A 182 31.72 -20.02 -12.26
CA GLN A 182 32.66 -20.74 -13.10
C GLN A 182 32.10 -22.08 -13.61
N ASN A 183 31.27 -22.74 -12.82
CA ASN A 183 30.77 -24.08 -13.12
C ASN A 183 29.24 -24.23 -12.95
N GLY A 184 28.54 -23.19 -12.49
CA GLY A 184 27.09 -23.21 -12.28
C GLY A 184 26.63 -24.03 -11.08
N ASN A 185 27.54 -24.59 -10.28
CA ASN A 185 27.17 -25.39 -9.12
C ASN A 185 26.55 -24.51 -8.04
N ILE A 186 25.50 -25.00 -7.38
CA ILE A 186 24.92 -24.39 -6.21
C ILE A 186 25.87 -24.57 -5.04
N VAL A 187 26.28 -23.46 -4.44
CA VAL A 187 27.23 -23.44 -3.29
C VAL A 187 26.49 -23.24 -1.96
N SER A 188 25.33 -22.66 -1.97
CA SER A 188 24.44 -22.58 -0.79
C SER A 188 23.03 -22.23 -1.22
N GLU A 189 22.06 -22.60 -0.39
CA GLU A 189 20.64 -22.27 -0.53
C GLU A 189 20.15 -21.73 0.82
N ASP A 190 19.28 -20.75 0.77
CA ASP A 190 18.60 -20.18 1.93
C ASP A 190 17.20 -19.72 1.55
N ASN A 191 16.26 -19.81 2.51
CA ASN A 191 14.88 -19.37 2.35
C ASN A 191 14.57 -18.30 3.37
N GLN A 192 13.61 -17.44 3.06
CA GLN A 192 13.11 -16.44 3.98
C GLN A 192 11.61 -16.25 3.75
N SER A 193 10.83 -16.32 4.82
CA SER A 193 9.45 -15.86 4.83
C SER A 193 9.32 -14.57 5.62
N ILE A 194 8.45 -13.68 5.15
CA ILE A 194 8.11 -12.42 5.80
C ILE A 194 6.60 -12.35 5.92
N ASP A 195 6.13 -12.13 7.12
CA ASP A 195 4.74 -11.98 7.49
C ASP A 195 4.56 -10.62 8.16
N HIS A 196 3.67 -9.79 7.64
CA HIS A 196 3.49 -8.45 8.16
C HIS A 196 2.03 -8.06 8.12
N THR A 197 1.43 -7.83 9.28
CA THR A 197 0.04 -7.42 9.41
C THR A 197 -0.07 -6.12 10.18
N LYS A 198 -0.91 -5.22 9.68
CA LYS A 198 -1.24 -3.94 10.32
C LYS A 198 -2.73 -3.74 10.43
N HIS A 199 -3.18 -3.34 11.60
CA HIS A 199 -4.54 -2.90 11.85
C HIS A 199 -4.51 -1.45 12.33
N ASN A 200 -5.19 -0.55 11.64
CA ASN A 200 -5.32 0.82 12.06
C ASN A 200 -6.80 1.14 12.27
N TYR A 201 -7.07 1.75 13.39
CA TYR A 201 -8.39 2.25 13.76
C TYR A 201 -8.30 3.76 13.95
N PHE A 202 -9.26 4.46 13.43
CA PHE A 202 -9.43 5.89 13.63
C PHE A 202 -10.89 6.16 13.93
N TRP A 203 -11.15 6.96 14.95
CA TRP A 203 -12.48 7.46 15.26
C TRP A 203 -12.40 8.93 15.67
N GLY A 204 -13.40 9.67 15.31
CA GLY A 204 -13.43 11.10 15.59
C GLY A 204 -14.85 11.61 15.76
N PHE A 205 -14.94 12.66 16.55
CA PHE A 205 -16.11 13.48 16.72
C PHE A 205 -15.69 14.93 16.63
N GLY A 206 -16.45 15.75 15.89
CA GLY A 206 -16.20 17.18 15.81
C GLY A 206 -17.50 17.95 15.78
N TYR A 207 -17.49 19.11 16.45
CA TYR A 207 -18.56 20.08 16.46
C TYR A 207 -18.01 21.41 15.94
N GLY A 208 -18.79 22.08 15.10
CA GLY A 208 -18.47 23.39 14.54
C GLY A 208 -19.62 24.35 14.70
N GLN A 209 -19.29 25.62 14.94
CA GLN A 209 -20.25 26.71 15.02
C GLN A 209 -19.65 28.01 14.50
N GLU A 210 -20.35 28.69 13.63
CA GLU A 210 -20.00 30.05 13.20
C GLU A 210 -20.89 31.08 13.93
N ILE A 211 -20.26 32.09 14.52
CA ILE A 211 -20.93 33.20 15.22
C ILE A 211 -20.22 34.49 14.80
N ASP A 212 -20.90 35.42 14.17
CA ASP A 212 -20.41 36.76 13.78
C ASP A 212 -19.06 36.71 13.02
N GLY A 213 -18.94 35.73 12.10
CA GLY A 213 -17.74 35.53 11.29
C GLY A 213 -16.56 34.91 12.06
N TRP A 214 -16.80 34.38 13.28
CA TRP A 214 -15.89 33.50 13.99
C TRP A 214 -16.32 32.06 13.78
N ASP A 215 -15.39 31.23 13.36
CA ASP A 215 -15.57 29.79 13.19
C ASP A 215 -14.91 29.07 14.37
N PHE A 216 -15.71 28.42 15.20
CA PHE A 216 -15.30 27.66 16.38
C PHE A 216 -15.39 26.17 16.05
N LYS A 217 -14.33 25.43 16.31
CA LYS A 217 -14.34 23.97 16.17
C LYS A 217 -13.81 23.34 17.45
N LEU A 218 -14.51 22.30 17.88
CA LEU A 218 -14.10 21.43 18.99
C LEU A 218 -14.19 19.99 18.55
N GLY A 219 -13.21 19.19 18.86
CA GLY A 219 -13.26 17.80 18.49
C GLY A 219 -12.38 16.88 19.30
N TYR A 220 -12.62 15.61 19.11
CA TYR A 220 -11.86 14.51 19.66
C TYR A 220 -11.47 13.53 18.57
N ILE A 221 -10.25 13.04 18.61
CA ILE A 221 -9.70 12.04 17.71
C ILE A 221 -9.05 10.94 18.53
N GLY A 222 -9.47 9.70 18.28
CA GLY A 222 -8.80 8.50 18.78
C GLY A 222 -8.18 7.72 17.62
N ARG A 223 -7.01 7.16 17.87
CA ARG A 223 -6.31 6.27 16.95
C ARG A 223 -5.75 5.08 17.70
N ALA A 224 -5.88 3.89 17.10
CA ALA A 224 -5.18 2.71 17.56
C ALA A 224 -4.47 2.06 16.36
N ARG A 225 -3.27 1.57 16.58
CA ARG A 225 -2.50 0.81 15.60
C ARG A 225 -1.91 -0.41 16.28
N ASN A 226 -2.15 -1.56 15.66
CA ASN A 226 -1.52 -2.82 16.00
C ASN A 226 -0.74 -3.29 14.78
N GLU A 227 0.47 -3.74 14.97
CA GLU A 227 1.35 -4.19 13.90
C GLU A 227 2.15 -5.40 14.39
N ASP A 228 2.05 -6.48 13.63
CA ASP A 228 2.77 -7.72 13.85
C ASP A 228 3.69 -7.95 12.66
N TYR A 229 4.94 -8.22 12.94
CA TYR A 229 5.94 -8.47 11.93
C TYR A 229 6.81 -9.67 12.29
N LEU A 230 6.92 -10.61 11.36
CA LEU A 230 7.73 -11.80 11.49
C LEU A 230 8.62 -11.95 10.25
N THR A 231 9.92 -12.17 10.46
CA THR A 231 10.82 -12.70 9.45
C THR A 231 11.39 -14.01 9.96
N ALA A 232 11.18 -15.09 9.24
CA ALA A 232 11.79 -16.37 9.47
C ALA A 232 12.74 -16.70 8.32
N ALA A 233 14.02 -16.90 8.63
CA ALA A 233 15.04 -17.25 7.66
C ALA A 233 15.61 -18.64 7.96
N PHE A 234 15.86 -19.42 6.91
CA PHE A 234 16.34 -20.78 7.00
C PHE A 234 17.59 -20.94 6.12
N ASP A 235 18.61 -21.55 6.65
CA ASP A 235 19.80 -21.94 5.91
C ASP A 235 19.74 -23.45 5.60
N LYS A 236 20.17 -23.86 4.42
CA LYS A 236 20.25 -25.28 4.08
C LYS A 236 21.52 -25.88 4.62
N VAL A 237 21.39 -26.80 5.57
CA VAL A 237 22.48 -27.54 6.24
C VAL A 237 22.22 -29.02 6.02
N ASP A 238 23.22 -29.76 5.50
CA ASP A 238 23.17 -31.19 5.26
C ASP A 238 21.90 -31.68 4.52
N GLY A 239 21.40 -30.85 3.58
CA GLY A 239 20.25 -31.17 2.75
C GLY A 239 18.89 -30.75 3.33
N SER A 240 18.82 -30.30 4.59
CA SER A 240 17.61 -29.82 5.26
C SER A 240 17.66 -28.32 5.51
N PHE A 241 16.49 -27.66 5.49
CA PHE A 241 16.40 -26.26 5.89
C PHE A 241 16.26 -26.14 7.40
N GLU A 242 17.19 -25.41 8.03
CA GLU A 242 17.22 -25.16 9.47
C GLU A 242 17.03 -23.67 9.74
N LEU A 243 16.22 -23.34 10.77
CA LEU A 243 15.97 -21.96 11.18
C LEU A 243 17.29 -21.26 11.54
N SER A 244 17.52 -20.08 10.99
CA SER A 244 18.66 -19.21 11.27
C SER A 244 18.26 -18.12 12.27
N PRO A 245 18.49 -18.28 13.58
CA PRO A 245 18.06 -17.30 14.58
C PRO A 245 18.72 -15.92 14.38
N ALA A 246 19.93 -15.89 13.83
CA ALA A 246 20.65 -14.65 13.57
C ALA A 246 20.05 -13.80 12.43
N LYS A 247 19.22 -14.41 11.57
CA LYS A 247 18.55 -13.78 10.42
C LYS A 247 17.04 -13.66 10.63
N SER A 248 16.51 -14.26 11.68
CA SER A 248 15.09 -14.29 12.02
C SER A 248 14.79 -13.29 13.13
N TYR A 249 13.69 -12.57 13.01
CA TYR A 249 13.25 -11.64 14.05
C TYR A 249 11.75 -11.39 13.92
N ASN A 250 11.15 -10.99 15.04
CA ASN A 250 9.77 -10.56 15.11
C ASN A 250 9.65 -9.31 15.99
N TYR A 251 8.63 -8.54 15.77
CA TYR A 251 8.20 -7.50 16.69
C TYR A 251 6.69 -7.31 16.63
N ASP A 252 6.13 -6.94 17.80
CA ASP A 252 4.77 -6.49 17.95
C ASP A 252 4.78 -5.02 18.33
N PHE A 253 3.95 -4.23 17.68
CA PHE A 253 3.86 -2.81 17.94
C PHE A 253 2.41 -2.41 18.19
N ASN A 254 2.16 -1.76 19.32
CA ASN A 254 0.85 -1.24 19.69
C ASN A 254 0.97 0.24 20.03
N ARG A 255 0.13 1.06 19.41
CA ARG A 255 0.08 2.50 19.66
C ARG A 255 -1.35 2.96 19.81
N TYR A 256 -1.58 3.78 20.85
CA TYR A 256 -2.84 4.46 21.08
C TYR A 256 -2.58 5.97 21.18
N LEU A 257 -3.42 6.75 20.52
CA LEU A 257 -3.37 8.21 20.55
C LEU A 257 -4.79 8.73 20.79
N ASN A 258 -4.91 9.65 21.73
CA ASN A 258 -6.13 10.42 21.97
C ASN A 258 -5.77 11.90 21.91
N LEU A 259 -6.55 12.65 21.15
CA LEU A 259 -6.34 14.08 20.94
C LEU A 259 -7.68 14.81 21.09
N ILE A 260 -7.70 15.83 21.93
CA ILE A 260 -8.76 16.83 21.97
C ILE A 260 -8.20 18.10 21.32
N TYR A 261 -8.94 18.70 20.43
CA TYR A 261 -8.55 19.94 19.76
C TYR A 261 -9.65 20.98 19.82
N ALA A 262 -9.26 22.24 19.86
CA ALA A 262 -10.11 23.40 19.67
C ALA A 262 -9.44 24.31 18.63
N ASP A 263 -10.21 24.81 17.70
CA ASP A 263 -9.78 25.71 16.65
C ASP A 263 -10.72 26.91 16.58
N VAL A 264 -10.16 28.11 16.43
CA VAL A 264 -10.93 29.34 16.33
C VAL A 264 -10.35 30.17 15.19
N VAL A 265 -11.17 30.42 14.19
CA VAL A 265 -10.77 31.19 13.00
C VAL A 265 -11.70 32.40 12.86
N LYS A 266 -11.12 33.59 12.64
CA LYS A 266 -11.86 34.80 12.30
C LYS A 266 -11.76 35.06 10.80
N ASN A 267 -12.89 35.20 10.15
CA ASN A 267 -12.98 35.54 8.74
C ASN A 267 -13.15 37.08 8.60
N TRP A 268 -12.19 37.75 7.97
CA TRP A 268 -12.25 39.18 7.63
C TRP A 268 -12.37 39.36 6.11
N GLY A 269 -13.47 38.87 5.52
CA GLY A 269 -13.63 38.91 4.06
C GLY A 269 -12.57 38.10 3.31
N ALA A 270 -11.63 38.76 2.62
CA ALA A 270 -10.59 38.08 1.85
C ALA A 270 -9.41 37.53 2.71
N PHE A 271 -9.41 37.79 4.02
CA PHE A 271 -8.34 37.37 4.94
C PHE A 271 -8.90 36.45 6.03
N ASN A 272 -8.22 35.32 6.24
CA ASN A 272 -8.44 34.42 7.36
C ASN A 272 -7.25 34.50 8.32
N ALA A 273 -7.48 34.53 9.62
CA ALA A 273 -6.45 34.53 10.66
C ALA A 273 -6.75 33.48 11.72
#